data_37b514a56b3c4ae2bb412a2493f1973e
#
_entry.id   37b514a56b3c4ae2bb412a2493f1973e
#
_cell.length_a   1.000
_cell.length_b   1.000
_cell.length_c   1.000
_cell.angle_alpha   90.00
_cell.angle_beta   90.00
_cell.angle_gamma   90.00
#
_symmetry.space_group_name_H-M   'P 1'
#
loop_
_entity.id
_entity.type
_entity.pdbx_description
1 polymer ?
#
loop_
_entity_poly.entity_id
_entity_poly.type
_entity_poly.pdbx_seq_one_letter_code
_entity_poly.pdbx_strand_id
1 'polypeptide(L)'
;MSGKFVDKVPQGAKYNAVMKWYKPWFYKHVEQYMNDKVQAQGNVEYIPTMDFYHRQNRAFFWLLVTIIPFANNVVFRYLFGWTMPPKFSLVKLLRQKFIPNEQNVNFVIQDFGFKLQDLKVALQYIHEQTEVYPIWLCPTRHVIHEGLEKYSLFRKETCHVDIGVYG
;
A
#
# COMPACT_ATOMS: atom_id res chain seq x y z
N MET A 1 2.63 -5.53 -11.96
CA MET A 1 3.22 -6.64 -11.20
C MET A 1 2.24 -7.78 -11.13
N SER A 2 2.71 -9.01 -11.33
CA SER A 2 1.95 -10.22 -11.05
C SER A 2 2.79 -11.14 -10.16
N GLY A 3 2.16 -11.93 -9.32
CA GLY A 3 2.85 -12.84 -8.43
C GLY A 3 2.11 -14.16 -8.27
N LYS A 4 2.83 -15.19 -7.86
CA LYS A 4 2.28 -16.50 -7.50
C LYS A 4 2.96 -17.03 -6.25
N PHE A 5 2.25 -17.82 -5.48
CA PHE A 5 2.85 -18.53 -4.35
C PHE A 5 3.72 -19.68 -4.83
N VAL A 6 4.81 -19.89 -4.13
CA VAL A 6 5.72 -21.02 -4.33
C VAL A 6 6.10 -21.61 -2.98
N ASP A 7 6.23 -22.93 -2.92
CA ASP A 7 6.57 -23.63 -1.64
C ASP A 7 8.04 -23.48 -1.29
N LYS A 8 8.90 -23.37 -2.29
CA LYS A 8 10.36 -23.26 -2.10
C LYS A 8 10.94 -22.20 -3.00
N VAL A 9 11.89 -21.46 -2.46
CA VAL A 9 12.68 -20.51 -3.23
C VAL A 9 13.78 -21.26 -3.98
N PRO A 10 13.93 -21.09 -5.30
CA PRO A 10 15.00 -21.70 -6.06
C PRO A 10 16.37 -21.27 -5.55
N GLN A 11 17.36 -22.16 -5.65
CA GLN A 11 18.72 -21.85 -5.27
C GLN A 11 19.28 -20.71 -6.14
N GLY A 12 19.90 -19.71 -5.52
CA GLY A 12 20.43 -18.54 -6.23
C GLY A 12 19.38 -17.48 -6.60
N ALA A 13 18.10 -17.70 -6.30
CA ALA A 13 17.06 -16.71 -6.58
C ALA A 13 17.15 -15.49 -5.66
N LYS A 14 16.73 -14.33 -6.18
CA LYS A 14 16.71 -13.08 -5.42
C LYS A 14 15.64 -13.11 -4.33
N TYR A 15 16.08 -13.22 -3.08
CA TYR A 15 15.22 -13.23 -1.92
C TYR A 15 15.16 -11.83 -1.29
N ASN A 16 13.96 -11.30 -1.08
CA ASN A 16 13.75 -9.97 -0.54
C ASN A 16 12.82 -9.98 0.67
N ALA A 17 13.40 -9.92 1.87
CA ALA A 17 12.67 -9.74 3.12
C ALA A 17 12.28 -8.26 3.28
N VAL A 18 11.19 -7.84 2.63
CA VAL A 18 10.76 -6.44 2.51
C VAL A 18 10.42 -5.79 3.85
N MET A 19 10.10 -6.59 4.86
CA MET A 19 9.76 -6.09 6.20
C MET A 19 10.97 -5.76 7.08
N LYS A 20 12.19 -6.07 6.65
CA LYS A 20 13.40 -5.70 7.41
C LYS A 20 13.52 -4.19 7.53
N TRP A 21 13.78 -3.70 8.74
CA TRP A 21 13.79 -2.28 9.10
C TRP A 21 14.71 -1.40 8.25
N TYR A 22 15.83 -1.93 7.76
CA TYR A 22 16.78 -1.23 6.90
C TYR A 22 16.41 -1.22 5.41
N LYS A 23 15.42 -2.03 4.98
CA LYS A 23 14.95 -2.04 3.59
C LYS A 23 14.16 -0.78 3.26
N PRO A 24 14.11 -0.35 1.99
CA PRO A 24 13.23 0.74 1.58
C PRO A 24 11.77 0.37 1.86
N TRP A 25 10.93 1.37 1.98
CA TRP A 25 9.50 1.14 2.03
C TRP A 25 9.03 0.44 0.76
N PHE A 26 8.06 -0.45 0.88
CA PHE A 26 7.68 -1.32 -0.22
C PHE A 26 7.26 -0.55 -1.48
N TYR A 27 6.44 0.51 -1.35
CA TYR A 27 6.05 1.31 -2.50
C TYR A 27 7.25 2.02 -3.16
N LYS A 28 8.24 2.47 -2.39
CA LYS A 28 9.49 3.04 -2.92
C LYS A 28 10.37 2.01 -3.61
N HIS A 29 10.38 0.79 -3.10
CA HIS A 29 11.03 -0.34 -3.79
C HIS A 29 10.38 -0.63 -5.15
N VAL A 30 9.04 -0.65 -5.19
CA VAL A 30 8.29 -0.82 -6.44
C VAL A 30 8.52 0.34 -7.41
N GLU A 31 8.50 1.57 -6.93
CA GLU A 31 8.79 2.77 -7.73
C GLU A 31 10.18 2.71 -8.38
N GLN A 32 11.21 2.34 -7.62
CA GLN A 32 12.56 2.13 -8.15
C GLN A 32 12.59 1.04 -9.22
N TYR A 33 11.89 -0.05 -9.00
CA TYR A 33 11.77 -1.13 -9.97
C TYR A 33 11.09 -0.72 -11.27
N MET A 34 10.10 0.14 -11.21
CA MET A 34 9.39 0.65 -12.40
C MET A 34 10.22 1.66 -13.17
N ASN A 35 11.03 2.45 -12.47
CA ASN A 35 11.90 3.47 -13.08
C ASN A 35 13.15 2.86 -13.73
N ASP A 36 13.58 1.71 -13.26
CA ASP A 36 14.72 0.98 -13.83
C ASP A 36 14.27 0.11 -15.00
N LYS A 37 14.33 0.66 -16.21
CA LYS A 37 13.92 -0.01 -17.45
C LYS A 37 14.66 -1.34 -17.71
N VAL A 38 15.88 -1.48 -17.22
CA VAL A 38 16.68 -2.69 -17.35
C VAL A 38 16.16 -3.79 -16.42
N GLN A 39 15.70 -3.42 -15.25
CA GLN A 39 15.15 -4.36 -14.27
C GLN A 39 13.66 -4.69 -14.49
N ALA A 40 12.93 -3.85 -15.21
CA ALA A 40 11.50 -4.08 -15.47
C ALA A 40 11.21 -5.28 -16.38
N GLN A 41 12.19 -5.74 -17.16
CA GLN A 41 12.04 -6.89 -18.05
C GLN A 41 12.45 -8.20 -17.35
N GLY A 42 11.48 -8.80 -16.63
CA GLY A 42 11.57 -10.21 -16.25
C GLY A 42 12.28 -10.55 -14.93
N ASN A 43 12.61 -9.57 -14.12
CA ASN A 43 13.18 -9.87 -12.81
C ASN A 43 12.14 -10.41 -11.82
N VAL A 44 12.40 -11.60 -11.32
CA VAL A 44 11.58 -12.27 -10.31
C VAL A 44 12.23 -12.08 -8.94
N GLU A 45 11.47 -11.59 -7.98
CA GLU A 45 11.86 -11.56 -6.57
C GLU A 45 11.00 -12.51 -5.76
N TYR A 46 11.61 -13.17 -4.79
CA TYR A 46 10.92 -14.03 -3.83
C TYR A 46 10.78 -13.28 -2.51
N ILE A 47 9.56 -13.06 -2.09
CA ILE A 47 9.22 -12.33 -0.88
C ILE A 47 8.54 -13.31 0.08
N PRO A 48 8.95 -13.36 1.37
CA PRO A 48 8.24 -14.16 2.37
C PRO A 48 6.76 -13.81 2.39
N THR A 49 5.89 -14.79 2.44
CA THR A 49 4.43 -14.60 2.41
C THR A 49 3.96 -13.62 3.48
N MET A 50 4.46 -13.76 4.71
CA MET A 50 4.12 -12.84 5.81
C MET A 50 4.61 -11.42 5.54
N ASP A 51 5.82 -11.26 5.01
CA ASP A 51 6.35 -9.94 4.63
C ASP A 51 5.48 -9.31 3.53
N PHE A 52 5.00 -10.12 2.58
CA PHE A 52 4.13 -9.64 1.51
C PHE A 52 2.77 -9.16 2.04
N TYR A 53 2.15 -9.90 2.96
CA TYR A 53 0.89 -9.47 3.56
C TYR A 53 1.04 -8.16 4.35
N HIS A 54 2.15 -7.97 5.03
CA HIS A 54 2.40 -6.80 5.87
C HIS A 54 3.24 -5.71 5.19
N ARG A 55 3.50 -5.81 3.89
CA ARG A 55 4.43 -4.95 3.14
C ARG A 55 4.17 -3.45 3.25
N GLN A 56 2.93 -3.06 3.48
CA GLN A 56 2.53 -1.67 3.61
C GLN A 56 2.56 -1.14 5.05
N ASN A 57 2.68 -2.03 6.06
CA ASN A 57 2.58 -1.63 7.46
C ASN A 57 3.71 -0.69 7.91
N ARG A 58 4.87 -0.73 7.25
CA ARG A 58 6.02 0.12 7.61
C ARG A 58 5.86 1.59 7.23
N ALA A 59 5.02 1.90 6.26
CA ALA A 59 4.90 3.24 5.72
C ALA A 59 3.46 3.73 5.62
N PHE A 60 2.48 2.90 5.97
CA PHE A 60 1.06 3.16 5.68
C PHE A 60 0.88 3.64 4.23
N PHE A 61 1.37 2.83 3.29
CA PHE A 61 1.52 3.19 1.89
C PHE A 61 2.51 4.37 1.75
N TRP A 62 2.04 5.55 1.36
CA TRP A 62 2.82 6.78 1.19
C TRP A 62 2.61 7.79 2.32
N LEU A 63 1.65 7.58 3.22
CA LEU A 63 1.27 8.55 4.25
C LEU A 63 2.42 8.94 5.18
N LEU A 64 3.29 8.00 5.48
CA LEU A 64 4.41 8.29 6.37
C LEU A 64 5.43 9.28 5.76
N VAL A 65 5.50 9.38 4.43
CA VAL A 65 6.31 10.42 3.76
C VAL A 65 5.81 11.82 4.09
N THR A 66 4.51 12.01 4.19
CA THR A 66 3.93 13.31 4.54
C THR A 66 4.28 13.73 5.96
N ILE A 67 4.37 12.75 6.88
CA ILE A 67 4.67 13.01 8.29
C ILE A 67 6.18 13.13 8.52
N ILE A 68 6.97 12.23 7.92
CA ILE A 68 8.42 12.15 8.07
C ILE A 68 9.07 11.95 6.70
N PRO A 69 9.24 13.02 5.90
CA PRO A 69 9.70 12.91 4.51
C PRO A 69 11.02 12.20 4.31
N PHE A 70 11.93 12.32 5.28
CA PHE A 70 13.27 11.75 5.24
C PHE A 70 13.35 10.31 5.77
N ALA A 71 12.27 9.75 6.32
CA ALA A 71 12.32 8.44 6.99
C ALA A 71 12.66 7.25 6.05
N ASN A 72 12.50 7.42 4.75
CA ASN A 72 12.97 6.43 3.76
C ASN A 72 14.44 6.62 3.35
N ASN A 73 15.14 7.65 3.83
CA ASN A 73 16.58 7.83 3.55
C ASN A 73 17.38 6.64 4.07
N VAL A 74 18.41 6.23 3.33
CA VAL A 74 19.24 5.06 3.67
C VAL A 74 19.86 5.18 5.05
N VAL A 75 20.48 6.32 5.37
CA VAL A 75 21.13 6.56 6.66
C VAL A 75 20.11 6.52 7.79
N PHE A 76 18.97 7.20 7.61
CA PHE A 76 17.90 7.19 8.61
C PHE A 76 17.37 5.79 8.85
N ARG A 77 17.15 4.99 7.80
CA ARG A 77 16.69 3.60 7.96
C ARG A 77 17.67 2.75 8.75
N TYR A 78 18.98 2.87 8.51
CA TYR A 78 19.96 2.09 9.24
C TYR A 78 20.10 2.52 10.71
N LEU A 79 19.96 3.79 11.01
CA LEU A 79 20.12 4.30 12.39
C LEU A 79 18.81 4.21 13.19
N PHE A 80 17.69 4.54 12.58
CA PHE A 80 16.40 4.73 13.26
C PHE A 80 15.25 3.87 12.72
N GLY A 81 15.43 3.15 11.62
CA GLY A 81 14.36 2.37 10.99
C GLY A 81 13.73 1.32 11.91
N TRP A 82 14.46 0.81 12.88
CA TRP A 82 13.97 -0.14 13.87
C TRP A 82 12.96 0.45 14.86
N THR A 83 12.91 1.79 14.99
CA THR A 83 11.94 2.50 15.84
C THR A 83 10.63 2.78 15.12
N MET A 84 10.61 2.62 13.80
CA MET A 84 9.47 2.94 12.94
C MET A 84 8.44 1.80 12.90
N PRO A 85 7.22 2.03 12.39
CA PRO A 85 6.25 0.97 12.22
C PRO A 85 6.87 -0.31 11.64
N PRO A 86 6.38 -1.50 11.98
CA PRO A 86 4.99 -1.81 12.33
C PRO A 86 4.62 -1.74 13.83
N LYS A 87 5.43 -1.16 14.68
CA LYS A 87 5.05 -1.01 16.08
C LYS A 87 3.96 0.07 16.23
N PHE A 88 2.72 -0.29 16.04
CA PHE A 88 1.56 0.58 16.19
C PHE A 88 1.55 1.40 17.49
N SER A 89 2.09 0.85 18.55
CA SER A 89 2.24 1.56 19.83
C SER A 89 3.10 2.81 19.73
N LEU A 90 4.16 2.79 18.92
CA LEU A 90 5.03 3.95 18.74
C LEU A 90 4.34 5.03 17.90
N VAL A 91 3.66 4.65 16.83
CA VAL A 91 2.89 5.59 15.99
C VAL A 91 1.78 6.25 16.80
N LYS A 92 1.07 5.46 17.62
CA LYS A 92 0.03 5.98 18.51
C LYS A 92 0.60 6.98 19.54
N LEU A 93 1.76 6.67 20.10
CA LEU A 93 2.44 7.51 21.08
C LEU A 93 3.00 8.80 20.44
N LEU A 94 3.55 8.69 19.23
CA LEU A 94 3.99 9.83 18.44
C LEU A 94 2.81 10.72 18.05
N ARG A 95 1.70 10.13 17.60
CA ARG A 95 0.47 10.86 17.28
C ARG A 95 -0.03 11.65 18.48
N GLN A 96 -0.14 11.01 19.65
CA GLN A 96 -0.62 11.66 20.87
C GLN A 96 0.30 12.79 21.36
N LYS A 97 1.60 12.68 21.11
CA LYS A 97 2.58 13.62 21.67
C LYS A 97 3.00 14.75 20.72
N PHE A 98 2.94 14.53 19.41
CA PHE A 98 3.45 15.45 18.39
C PHE A 98 2.39 16.03 17.46
N ILE A 99 1.17 15.49 17.46
CA ILE A 99 0.06 16.09 16.74
C ILE A 99 -0.88 16.70 17.79
N PRO A 100 -0.73 17.99 18.09
CA PRO A 100 -1.61 18.65 19.04
C PRO A 100 -2.98 18.79 18.40
N ASN A 101 -3.99 18.26 19.08
CA ASN A 101 -5.41 18.33 18.77
C ASN A 101 -5.84 18.00 17.35
N GLU A 102 -6.65 16.97 17.23
CA GLU A 102 -7.26 16.47 15.99
C GLU A 102 -7.97 17.54 15.13
N GLN A 103 -8.16 18.73 15.67
CA GLN A 103 -8.85 19.84 15.01
C GLN A 103 -8.05 20.53 13.90
N ASN A 104 -6.74 20.31 13.80
CA ASN A 104 -5.90 21.00 12.82
C ASN A 104 -5.32 20.10 11.71
N VAL A 105 -5.66 18.83 11.69
CA VAL A 105 -5.25 17.94 10.61
C VAL A 105 -6.45 17.71 9.70
N ASN A 106 -6.58 18.52 8.69
CA ASN A 106 -7.52 18.31 7.58
C ASN A 106 -7.03 17.14 6.74
N PHE A 107 -7.13 15.92 7.29
CA PHE A 107 -6.73 14.73 6.61
C PHE A 107 -7.97 13.93 6.24
N VAL A 108 -8.19 13.75 4.96
CA VAL A 108 -9.32 12.99 4.44
C VAL A 108 -8.83 11.61 4.02
N ILE A 109 -9.49 10.59 4.53
CA ILE A 109 -9.34 9.21 4.07
C ILE A 109 -10.71 8.77 3.59
N GLN A 110 -10.82 8.51 2.31
CA GLN A 110 -12.07 8.07 1.72
C GLN A 110 -11.82 6.98 0.68
N ASP A 111 -12.55 5.90 0.78
CA ASP A 111 -12.54 4.77 -0.14
C ASP A 111 -13.87 4.68 -0.88
N PHE A 112 -13.81 4.49 -2.19
CA PHE A 112 -14.97 4.39 -3.07
C PHE A 112 -14.89 3.14 -3.94
N GLY A 113 -15.89 2.26 -3.85
CA GLY A 113 -15.98 1.06 -4.67
C GLY A 113 -16.71 1.31 -5.99
N PHE A 114 -16.05 1.11 -7.12
CA PHE A 114 -16.61 1.25 -8.45
C PHE A 114 -16.58 -0.07 -9.22
N LYS A 115 -17.52 -0.25 -10.14
CA LYS A 115 -17.40 -1.32 -11.13
C LYS A 115 -16.26 -1.00 -12.09
N LEU A 116 -15.56 -2.03 -12.57
CA LEU A 116 -14.43 -1.84 -13.47
C LEU A 116 -14.78 -1.02 -14.73
N GLN A 117 -15.99 -1.16 -15.24
CA GLN A 117 -16.46 -0.40 -16.40
C GLN A 117 -16.56 1.11 -16.17
N ASP A 118 -16.81 1.52 -14.91
CA ASP A 118 -17.03 2.92 -14.52
C ASP A 118 -15.73 3.58 -14.02
N LEU A 119 -14.64 2.81 -13.92
CA LEU A 119 -13.37 3.24 -13.33
C LEU A 119 -12.80 4.50 -14.00
N LYS A 120 -12.84 4.57 -15.33
CA LYS A 120 -12.27 5.72 -16.07
C LYS A 120 -13.00 7.01 -15.72
N VAL A 121 -14.33 6.96 -15.70
CA VAL A 121 -15.16 8.14 -15.39
C VAL A 121 -14.98 8.55 -13.93
N ALA A 122 -14.93 7.56 -13.02
CA ALA A 122 -14.69 7.81 -11.60
C ALA A 122 -13.33 8.47 -11.34
N LEU A 123 -12.27 7.97 -11.97
CA LEU A 123 -10.92 8.56 -11.84
C LEU A 123 -10.85 9.97 -12.39
N GLN A 124 -11.49 10.22 -13.53
CA GLN A 124 -11.55 11.57 -14.11
C GLN A 124 -12.30 12.52 -13.18
N TYR A 125 -13.42 12.10 -12.63
CA TYR A 125 -14.19 12.90 -11.68
C TYR A 125 -13.38 13.22 -10.40
N ILE A 126 -12.72 12.22 -9.81
CA ILE A 126 -11.87 12.41 -8.64
C ILE A 126 -10.72 13.36 -8.96
N HIS A 127 -10.07 13.20 -10.11
CA HIS A 127 -9.02 14.12 -10.55
C HIS A 127 -9.53 15.58 -10.63
N GLU A 128 -10.64 15.79 -11.28
CA GLU A 128 -11.22 17.14 -11.49
C GLU A 128 -11.71 17.79 -10.18
N GLN A 129 -12.16 16.99 -9.21
CA GLN A 129 -12.77 17.51 -7.99
C GLN A 129 -11.80 17.62 -6.81
N THR A 130 -10.79 16.79 -6.73
CA THR A 130 -9.94 16.73 -5.53
C THR A 130 -8.49 17.09 -5.77
N GLU A 131 -7.94 16.74 -6.94
CA GLU A 131 -6.51 16.86 -7.25
C GLU A 131 -5.57 16.26 -6.18
N VAL A 132 -6.09 15.31 -5.36
CA VAL A 132 -5.32 14.65 -4.30
C VAL A 132 -4.60 13.45 -4.86
N TYR A 133 -3.30 13.38 -4.64
CA TYR A 133 -2.42 12.31 -5.12
C TYR A 133 -1.40 11.85 -4.07
N PRO A 134 -0.97 10.59 -4.16
CA PRO A 134 -1.36 9.55 -5.12
C PRO A 134 -2.75 8.99 -4.82
N ILE A 135 -3.43 8.46 -5.85
CA ILE A 135 -4.68 7.72 -5.71
C ILE A 135 -4.35 6.23 -5.55
N TRP A 136 -4.97 5.57 -4.59
CA TRP A 136 -4.87 4.13 -4.43
C TRP A 136 -5.93 3.41 -5.27
N LEU A 137 -5.51 2.47 -6.10
CA LEU A 137 -6.39 1.60 -6.86
C LEU A 137 -6.24 0.17 -6.35
N CYS A 138 -7.28 -0.37 -5.76
CA CYS A 138 -7.32 -1.74 -5.27
C CYS A 138 -8.34 -2.56 -6.06
N PRO A 139 -7.92 -3.32 -7.08
CA PRO A 139 -8.82 -4.25 -7.77
C PRO A 139 -9.26 -5.34 -6.81
N THR A 140 -10.56 -5.51 -6.66
CA THR A 140 -11.17 -6.52 -5.82
C THR A 140 -12.09 -7.41 -6.63
N ARG A 141 -12.06 -8.71 -6.33
CA ARG A 141 -13.05 -9.65 -6.84
C ARG A 141 -14.03 -9.94 -5.72
N HIS A 142 -15.28 -9.56 -5.94
CA HIS A 142 -16.33 -9.90 -5.00
C HIS A 142 -16.72 -11.36 -5.20
N VAL A 143 -16.58 -12.14 -4.13
CA VAL A 143 -17.02 -13.55 -4.09
C VAL A 143 -18.27 -13.61 -3.22
N ILE A 144 -19.35 -14.15 -3.78
CA ILE A 144 -20.58 -14.37 -3.03
C ILE A 144 -20.43 -15.69 -2.28
N HIS A 145 -20.42 -15.62 -0.97
CA HIS A 145 -20.39 -16.81 -0.12
C HIS A 145 -21.79 -17.39 0.03
N GLU A 146 -21.90 -18.69 -0.08
CA GLU A 146 -23.15 -19.43 0.11
C GLU A 146 -23.80 -19.08 1.46
N GLY A 147 -25.08 -18.75 1.43
CA GLY A 147 -25.83 -18.33 2.61
C GLY A 147 -25.72 -16.84 2.98
N LEU A 148 -24.83 -16.10 2.33
CA LEU A 148 -24.64 -14.65 2.56
C LEU A 148 -25.11 -13.76 1.41
N GLU A 149 -25.78 -14.33 0.41
CA GLU A 149 -26.20 -13.65 -0.83
C GLU A 149 -27.07 -12.42 -0.55
N LYS A 150 -27.94 -12.51 0.45
CA LYS A 150 -28.85 -11.42 0.84
C LYS A 150 -28.14 -10.22 1.47
N TYR A 151 -26.93 -10.43 1.99
CA TYR A 151 -26.12 -9.36 2.59
C TYR A 151 -25.09 -8.80 1.61
N SER A 152 -24.95 -9.42 0.43
CA SER A 152 -24.04 -8.94 -0.58
C SER A 152 -24.57 -7.69 -1.26
N LEU A 153 -23.76 -6.66 -1.36
CA LEU A 153 -24.06 -5.45 -2.13
C LEU A 153 -24.11 -5.74 -3.64
N PHE A 154 -23.55 -6.88 -4.06
CA PHE A 154 -23.45 -7.28 -5.45
C PHE A 154 -24.13 -8.63 -5.63
N ARG A 155 -25.03 -8.71 -6.57
CA ARG A 155 -25.81 -9.94 -6.85
C ARG A 155 -25.08 -10.95 -7.72
N LYS A 156 -23.92 -10.62 -8.26
CA LYS A 156 -23.10 -11.48 -9.11
C LYS A 156 -21.63 -11.28 -8.77
N GLU A 157 -20.82 -12.31 -8.97
CA GLU A 157 -19.37 -12.18 -8.94
C GLU A 157 -18.93 -11.15 -9.98
N THR A 158 -18.36 -10.06 -9.54
CA THR A 158 -17.91 -8.97 -10.41
C THR A 158 -16.57 -8.43 -9.91
N CYS A 159 -15.77 -7.94 -10.85
CA CYS A 159 -14.57 -7.18 -10.50
C CYS A 159 -14.96 -5.73 -10.20
N HIS A 160 -14.52 -5.26 -9.06
CA HIS A 160 -14.65 -3.88 -8.62
C HIS A 160 -13.26 -3.30 -8.41
N VAL A 161 -13.16 -2.01 -8.44
CA VAL A 161 -11.95 -1.30 -8.06
C VAL A 161 -12.32 -0.36 -6.93
N ASP A 162 -11.64 -0.55 -5.82
CA ASP A 162 -11.69 0.36 -4.71
C ASP A 162 -10.69 1.49 -4.96
N ILE A 163 -11.18 2.72 -4.96
CA ILE A 163 -10.39 3.94 -5.17
C ILE A 163 -10.23 4.63 -3.83
N GLY A 164 -9.01 4.64 -3.30
CA GLY A 164 -8.69 5.34 -2.07
C GLY A 164 -8.08 6.71 -2.34
N VAL A 165 -8.67 7.75 -1.74
CA VAL A 165 -8.19 9.13 -1.76
C VAL A 165 -7.74 9.48 -0.34
N TYR A 166 -6.47 9.81 -0.19
CA TYR A 166 -5.85 10.10 1.10
C TYR A 166 -5.07 11.42 1.02
N GLY A 167 -5.58 12.46 1.67
CA GLY A 167 -4.96 13.77 1.64
C GLY A 167 -5.47 14.74 2.72
#